data_05f22c2c54b9cacc20b685e90df7f35c
#
_entry.id   05f22c2c54b9cacc20b685e90df7f35c
#
_cell.length_a   1.000
_cell.length_b   1.000
_cell.length_c   1.000
_cell.angle_alpha   90.00
_cell.angle_beta   90.00
_cell.angle_gamma   90.00
#
_symmetry.space_group_name_H-M   'P 1'
#
loop_
_entity.id
_entity.type
_entity.pdbx_description
1 polymer ?
#
loop_
_entity_poly.entity_id
_entity_poly.type
_entity_poly.pdbx_seq_one_letter_code
_entity_poly.pdbx_strand_id
1 'polypeptide(L)'
;FIAVGTMAQTVEKNDSVKNAKKTKEYQFTDVKLLKTTPVKNQSSSGTCWSFAGTAFLESELLRQGKPEVDLSEMFIVRHAYIEKAEKYVRMHGTINFGGGGSTLDVLDIIKKYGIVPEEAYKGLNYGLDIHRHGELDAVLEAYVKAVITNKNRKLTPSWKEGYIAILDAYLGKEPETFTYQGKEYTPKTFFDSLGLNLDDYVSITSFTHHPFDQPFAVEVPDNWAWGLSYNMPLEDFSRIMKNSIDKGYTIFWASDVSERGFLYDEGYAIVPDDKVKDMSDSEKARWTKLSEEEKQKESKEKSKKEKLITQEVRQEAFDNYETTDDHGMQIVGTAVDQNGNKYYKVKNSWGTDNEYDGYFYASEPFVLYKTISYVVNKNAIPKDIQKRLNLK
;
A
#
# COMPACT_ATOMS: atom_id res chain seq x y z
N PHE A 1 -55.02 -35.55 41.90
CA PHE A 1 -54.29 -35.28 40.67
C PHE A 1 -52.82 -35.06 41.03
N ILE A 2 -51.98 -35.95 40.54
CA ILE A 2 -50.58 -36.11 40.88
C ILE A 2 -49.75 -35.06 40.13
N ALA A 3 -49.01 -34.22 40.87
CA ALA A 3 -48.02 -33.36 40.32
C ALA A 3 -46.63 -34.01 40.31
N VAL A 4 -46.07 -34.23 39.15
CA VAL A 4 -44.71 -34.74 38.97
C VAL A 4 -43.76 -33.52 38.88
N GLY A 5 -42.94 -33.38 39.90
CA GLY A 5 -41.89 -32.38 39.93
C GLY A 5 -40.64 -32.90 39.20
N THR A 6 -40.25 -32.19 38.14
CA THR A 6 -38.97 -32.37 37.45
C THR A 6 -37.93 -31.48 38.11
N MET A 7 -36.95 -32.07 38.78
CA MET A 7 -35.74 -31.39 39.22
C MET A 7 -34.84 -31.11 38.01
N ALA A 8 -34.64 -29.85 37.71
CA ALA A 8 -33.59 -29.43 36.79
C ALA A 8 -32.25 -29.37 37.54
N GLN A 9 -31.31 -30.23 37.20
CA GLN A 9 -29.93 -30.14 37.61
C GLN A 9 -29.25 -29.01 36.82
N THR A 10 -28.88 -27.95 37.53
CA THR A 10 -27.97 -26.91 37.03
C THR A 10 -26.56 -27.48 36.93
N VAL A 11 -26.11 -27.73 35.70
CA VAL A 11 -24.70 -28.01 35.41
C VAL A 11 -23.97 -26.67 35.42
N GLU A 12 -23.22 -26.39 36.48
CA GLU A 12 -22.22 -25.30 36.47
C GLU A 12 -21.15 -25.64 35.47
N LYS A 13 -21.14 -24.88 34.34
CA LYS A 13 -20.01 -24.86 33.44
C LYS A 13 -18.88 -24.09 34.12
N ASN A 14 -17.86 -24.81 34.53
CA ASN A 14 -16.57 -24.26 34.93
C ASN A 14 -15.88 -23.69 33.70
N ASP A 15 -16.13 -22.40 33.39
CA ASP A 15 -15.37 -21.61 32.40
C ASP A 15 -14.09 -21.07 33.07
N SER A 16 -13.17 -21.95 33.41
CA SER A 16 -11.78 -21.61 33.66
C SER A 16 -10.93 -21.90 32.40
N VAL A 17 -11.23 -21.25 31.28
CA VAL A 17 -10.26 -21.16 30.19
C VAL A 17 -9.17 -20.18 30.65
N LYS A 18 -8.10 -20.75 31.20
CA LYS A 18 -6.85 -20.05 31.44
C LYS A 18 -6.42 -19.41 30.08
N ASN A 19 -6.49 -18.11 29.98
CA ASN A 19 -5.77 -17.31 28.96
C ASN A 19 -4.27 -17.56 29.16
N ALA A 20 -3.75 -18.64 28.60
CA ALA A 20 -2.34 -18.80 28.37
C ALA A 20 -1.96 -17.68 27.38
N LYS A 21 -1.24 -16.66 27.81
CA LYS A 21 -0.62 -15.68 26.91
C LYS A 21 0.14 -16.48 25.85
N LYS A 22 -0.35 -16.49 24.60
CA LYS A 22 0.40 -17.00 23.46
C LYS A 22 1.76 -16.30 23.52
N THR A 23 2.83 -17.06 23.70
CA THR A 23 4.19 -16.50 23.54
C THR A 23 4.29 -15.98 22.12
N LYS A 24 4.56 -14.67 21.98
CA LYS A 24 4.71 -14.03 20.67
C LYS A 24 5.84 -14.73 19.92
N GLU A 25 5.59 -15.10 18.70
CA GLU A 25 6.57 -15.77 17.84
C GLU A 25 7.74 -14.84 17.53
N TYR A 26 7.46 -13.55 17.28
CA TYR A 26 8.44 -12.50 17.04
C TYR A 26 8.35 -11.41 18.10
N GLN A 27 9.53 -10.88 18.47
CA GLN A 27 9.67 -9.72 19.35
C GLN A 27 10.55 -8.70 18.63
N PHE A 28 9.98 -7.54 18.31
CA PHE A 28 10.69 -6.50 17.57
C PHE A 28 11.21 -5.41 18.48
N THR A 29 12.41 -4.91 18.15
CA THR A 29 13.01 -3.73 18.75
C THR A 29 13.27 -2.71 17.65
N ASP A 30 12.60 -1.54 17.76
CA ASP A 30 12.81 -0.44 16.82
C ASP A 30 14.26 0.06 16.93
N VAL A 31 14.98 0.08 15.81
CA VAL A 31 16.32 0.65 15.69
C VAL A 31 16.20 2.13 15.33
N LYS A 32 15.30 2.46 14.43
CA LYS A 32 14.98 3.83 14.05
C LYS A 32 13.50 3.96 13.72
N LEU A 33 12.87 4.99 14.26
CA LEU A 33 11.47 5.33 13.99
C LEU A 33 11.37 6.82 13.61
N LEU A 34 10.71 7.08 12.51
CA LEU A 34 10.48 8.43 11.98
C LEU A 34 9.08 8.92 12.39
N LYS A 35 8.92 10.23 12.48
CA LYS A 35 7.63 10.85 12.80
C LYS A 35 6.65 10.66 11.66
N THR A 36 5.42 10.32 12.02
CA THR A 36 4.28 10.16 11.09
C THR A 36 3.02 10.76 11.70
N THR A 37 2.05 11.06 10.86
CA THR A 37 0.67 11.35 11.27
C THR A 37 -0.04 10.07 11.76
N PRO A 38 -1.21 10.15 12.40
CA PRO A 38 -1.97 8.98 12.84
C PRO A 38 -2.27 7.99 11.72
N VAL A 39 -2.48 6.72 12.08
CA VAL A 39 -2.93 5.69 11.13
C VAL A 39 -4.38 5.97 10.76
N LYS A 40 -4.68 5.94 9.46
CA LYS A 40 -6.03 6.08 8.91
C LYS A 40 -6.60 4.71 8.50
N ASN A 41 -7.87 4.69 8.12
CA ASN A 41 -8.55 3.49 7.64
C ASN A 41 -9.21 3.75 6.28
N GLN A 42 -8.63 3.18 5.20
CA GLN A 42 -9.22 3.22 3.86
C GLN A 42 -10.52 2.40 3.75
N SER A 43 -10.78 1.53 4.74
CA SER A 43 -11.93 0.63 4.76
C SER A 43 -12.07 -0.19 3.44
N SER A 44 -13.28 -0.34 2.90
CA SER A 44 -13.54 -1.11 1.69
C SER A 44 -13.40 -0.24 0.42
N SER A 45 -12.23 0.36 0.23
CA SER A 45 -11.89 1.12 -0.99
C SER A 45 -10.57 0.64 -1.58
N GLY A 46 -10.43 0.64 -2.88
CA GLY A 46 -9.18 0.34 -3.59
C GLY A 46 -8.22 1.54 -3.63
N THR A 47 -8.18 2.36 -2.58
CA THR A 47 -7.50 3.66 -2.58
C THR A 47 -6.27 3.73 -1.68
N CYS A 48 -5.69 2.57 -1.32
CA CYS A 48 -4.49 2.45 -0.48
C CYS A 48 -3.33 3.35 -0.94
N TRP A 49 -3.14 3.45 -2.25
CA TRP A 49 -2.13 4.29 -2.86
C TRP A 49 -2.28 5.78 -2.48
N SER A 50 -3.51 6.29 -2.38
CA SER A 50 -3.78 7.67 -1.97
C SER A 50 -3.51 7.85 -0.47
N PHE A 51 -3.98 6.93 0.39
CA PHE A 51 -3.71 6.96 1.82
C PHE A 51 -2.22 6.88 2.16
N ALA A 52 -1.49 6.00 1.48
CA ALA A 52 -0.04 5.90 1.68
C ALA A 52 0.71 7.13 1.16
N GLY A 53 0.25 7.70 0.03
CA GLY A 53 0.85 8.89 -0.56
C GLY A 53 0.63 10.15 0.26
N THR A 54 -0.56 10.38 0.80
CA THR A 54 -0.82 11.49 1.73
C THR A 54 -0.01 11.32 3.01
N ALA A 55 0.00 10.13 3.62
CA ALA A 55 0.81 9.84 4.80
C ALA A 55 2.30 10.09 4.58
N PHE A 56 2.82 9.75 3.38
CA PHE A 56 4.21 10.05 3.00
C PHE A 56 4.47 11.56 2.93
N LEU A 57 3.61 12.35 2.26
CA LEU A 57 3.77 13.80 2.14
C LEU A 57 3.58 14.52 3.49
N GLU A 58 2.65 14.07 4.31
CA GLU A 58 2.46 14.54 5.69
C GLU A 58 3.73 14.31 6.53
N SER A 59 4.37 13.14 6.39
CA SER A 59 5.64 12.84 7.06
C SER A 59 6.79 13.72 6.55
N GLU A 60 6.80 14.09 5.27
CA GLU A 60 7.75 15.05 4.71
C GLU A 60 7.56 16.46 5.29
N LEU A 61 6.31 16.89 5.53
CA LEU A 61 6.02 18.14 6.24
C LEU A 61 6.56 18.11 7.68
N LEU A 62 6.29 17.02 8.42
CA LEU A 62 6.79 16.83 9.79
C LEU A 62 8.33 16.81 9.82
N ARG A 63 8.99 16.17 8.85
CA ARG A 63 10.44 16.14 8.70
C ARG A 63 11.03 17.54 8.49
N GLN A 64 10.31 18.41 7.77
CA GLN A 64 10.68 19.81 7.55
C GLN A 64 10.37 20.72 8.77
N GLY A 65 9.86 20.15 9.86
CA GLY A 65 9.50 20.90 11.06
C GLY A 65 8.21 21.71 10.95
N LYS A 66 7.36 21.38 9.96
CA LYS A 66 6.07 22.03 9.78
C LYS A 66 5.02 21.42 10.72
N PRO A 67 3.92 22.14 11.01
CA PRO A 67 2.78 21.59 11.72
C PRO A 67 2.22 20.34 11.02
N GLU A 68 1.59 19.49 11.82
CA GLU A 68 0.81 18.36 11.29
C GLU A 68 -0.36 18.89 10.45
N VAL A 69 -0.53 18.29 9.29
CA VAL A 69 -1.62 18.58 8.34
C VAL A 69 -2.22 17.25 7.95
N ASP A 70 -3.53 17.16 7.95
CA ASP A 70 -4.31 16.03 7.50
C ASP A 70 -4.77 16.30 6.06
N LEU A 71 -4.19 15.61 5.07
CA LEU A 71 -4.44 15.81 3.64
C LEU A 71 -5.58 14.89 3.16
N SER A 72 -6.44 15.40 2.26
CA SER A 72 -7.55 14.63 1.72
C SER A 72 -7.10 13.60 0.68
N GLU A 73 -7.25 12.33 1.02
CA GLU A 73 -7.06 11.22 0.09
C GLU A 73 -8.07 11.26 -1.05
N MET A 74 -9.32 11.57 -0.70
CA MET A 74 -10.43 11.52 -1.65
C MET A 74 -10.40 12.64 -2.68
N PHE A 75 -9.76 13.76 -2.39
CA PHE A 75 -9.50 14.79 -3.40
C PHE A 75 -8.59 14.24 -4.51
N ILE A 76 -7.53 13.52 -4.13
CA ILE A 76 -6.62 12.87 -5.07
C ILE A 76 -7.35 11.79 -5.86
N VAL A 77 -8.09 10.91 -5.17
CA VAL A 77 -8.86 9.81 -5.77
C VAL A 77 -9.86 10.33 -6.80
N ARG A 78 -10.61 11.38 -6.48
CA ARG A 78 -11.56 12.00 -7.41
C ARG A 78 -10.91 12.40 -8.72
N HIS A 79 -9.80 13.11 -8.66
CA HIS A 79 -9.10 13.57 -9.85
C HIS A 79 -8.46 12.43 -10.63
N ALA A 80 -7.87 11.44 -9.94
CA ALA A 80 -7.34 10.23 -10.56
C ALA A 80 -8.44 9.45 -11.30
N TYR A 81 -9.62 9.32 -10.73
CA TYR A 81 -10.76 8.65 -11.37
C TYR A 81 -11.20 9.37 -12.66
N ILE A 82 -11.22 10.71 -12.66
CA ILE A 82 -11.53 11.49 -13.87
C ILE A 82 -10.48 11.27 -14.96
N GLU A 83 -9.17 11.36 -14.61
CA GLU A 83 -8.10 11.17 -15.57
C GLU A 83 -8.04 9.73 -16.11
N LYS A 84 -8.26 8.75 -15.22
CA LYS A 84 -8.33 7.34 -15.60
C LYS A 84 -9.49 7.07 -16.57
N ALA A 85 -10.67 7.66 -16.32
CA ALA A 85 -11.79 7.56 -17.24
C ALA A 85 -11.48 8.17 -18.62
N GLU A 86 -10.86 9.35 -18.65
CA GLU A 86 -10.42 9.95 -19.92
C GLU A 86 -9.42 9.07 -20.66
N LYS A 87 -8.43 8.50 -19.96
CA LYS A 87 -7.44 7.62 -20.55
C LYS A 87 -8.07 6.32 -21.04
N TYR A 88 -8.97 5.72 -20.25
CA TYR A 88 -9.71 4.51 -20.62
C TYR A 88 -10.52 4.73 -21.91
N VAL A 89 -11.21 5.85 -22.02
CA VAL A 89 -11.97 6.20 -23.25
C VAL A 89 -11.02 6.41 -24.43
N ARG A 90 -9.91 7.15 -24.28
CA ARG A 90 -8.89 7.33 -25.33
C ARG A 90 -8.24 6.02 -25.76
N MET A 91 -8.05 5.09 -24.83
CA MET A 91 -7.45 3.78 -25.06
C MET A 91 -8.47 2.70 -25.47
N HIS A 92 -9.71 3.12 -25.75
CA HIS A 92 -10.78 2.22 -26.20
C HIS A 92 -11.05 1.04 -25.25
N GLY A 93 -10.86 1.27 -23.95
CA GLY A 93 -11.10 0.27 -22.92
C GLY A 93 -9.96 -0.73 -22.66
N THR A 94 -8.76 -0.46 -23.17
CA THR A 94 -7.62 -1.40 -23.09
C THR A 94 -6.65 -1.12 -21.94
N ILE A 95 -7.01 -0.30 -20.97
CA ILE A 95 -6.27 -0.14 -19.71
C ILE A 95 -7.09 -0.66 -18.54
N ASN A 96 -6.41 -0.94 -17.42
CA ASN A 96 -7.09 -1.29 -16.17
C ASN A 96 -7.98 -0.14 -15.70
N PHE A 97 -9.21 -0.47 -15.27
CA PHE A 97 -10.16 0.50 -14.74
C PHE A 97 -10.72 -0.01 -13.41
N GLY A 98 -10.43 0.70 -12.35
CA GLY A 98 -10.80 0.34 -10.97
C GLY A 98 -10.26 1.35 -9.97
N GLY A 99 -10.40 1.05 -8.68
CA GLY A 99 -9.98 1.94 -7.58
C GLY A 99 -8.48 2.08 -7.39
N GLY A 100 -7.68 1.11 -7.90
CA GLY A 100 -6.22 1.09 -7.75
C GLY A 100 -5.49 2.23 -8.47
N GLY A 101 -4.28 2.50 -8.07
CA GLY A 101 -3.41 3.53 -8.64
C GLY A 101 -1.96 3.36 -8.19
N SER A 102 -1.04 3.96 -8.92
CA SER A 102 0.39 3.89 -8.64
C SER A 102 0.84 4.93 -7.63
N THR A 103 2.04 4.74 -7.08
CA THR A 103 2.66 5.71 -6.17
C THR A 103 2.87 7.08 -6.82
N LEU A 104 3.03 7.14 -8.14
CA LEU A 104 3.25 8.40 -8.87
C LEU A 104 1.96 9.18 -9.10
N ASP A 105 0.80 8.52 -9.14
CA ASP A 105 -0.48 9.19 -9.38
C ASP A 105 -0.76 10.27 -8.33
N VAL A 106 -0.37 10.05 -7.06
CA VAL A 106 -0.52 11.04 -5.98
C VAL A 106 0.24 12.32 -6.31
N LEU A 107 1.50 12.19 -6.73
CA LEU A 107 2.36 13.34 -7.03
C LEU A 107 1.87 14.09 -8.28
N ASP A 108 1.50 13.37 -9.32
CA ASP A 108 1.03 13.93 -10.58
C ASP A 108 -0.31 14.67 -10.43
N ILE A 109 -1.25 14.08 -9.68
CA ILE A 109 -2.55 14.70 -9.38
C ILE A 109 -2.34 15.98 -8.56
N ILE A 110 -1.55 15.93 -7.50
CA ILE A 110 -1.28 17.13 -6.68
C ILE A 110 -0.58 18.21 -7.50
N LYS A 111 0.40 17.86 -8.33
CA LYS A 111 1.11 18.78 -9.21
C LYS A 111 0.14 19.48 -10.17
N LYS A 112 -0.87 18.78 -10.65
CA LYS A 112 -1.84 19.29 -11.61
C LYS A 112 -2.99 20.05 -10.96
N TYR A 113 -3.54 19.58 -9.86
CA TYR A 113 -4.77 20.11 -9.27
C TYR A 113 -4.58 20.79 -7.91
N GLY A 114 -3.45 20.62 -7.25
CA GLY A 114 -3.24 21.00 -5.86
C GLY A 114 -3.73 19.94 -4.90
N ILE A 115 -3.99 20.33 -3.66
CA ILE A 115 -4.50 19.47 -2.59
C ILE A 115 -5.37 20.29 -1.63
N VAL A 116 -6.22 19.63 -0.87
CA VAL A 116 -7.00 20.23 0.21
C VAL A 116 -6.80 19.45 1.51
N PRO A 117 -7.03 20.06 2.68
CA PRO A 117 -7.05 19.30 3.92
C PRO A 117 -8.28 18.38 3.97
N GLU A 118 -8.21 17.29 4.74
CA GLU A 118 -9.30 16.32 4.90
C GLU A 118 -10.61 16.97 5.36
N GLU A 119 -10.54 17.96 6.26
CA GLU A 119 -11.74 18.69 6.74
C GLU A 119 -12.50 19.44 5.64
N ALA A 120 -11.81 19.81 4.54
CA ALA A 120 -12.42 20.50 3.41
C ALA A 120 -13.07 19.55 2.39
N TYR A 121 -12.58 18.30 2.31
CA TYR A 121 -13.11 17.31 1.37
C TYR A 121 -12.88 15.87 1.84
N LYS A 122 -13.86 15.29 2.49
CA LYS A 122 -13.80 13.92 3.03
C LYS A 122 -14.15 12.85 2.01
N GLY A 123 -14.82 13.19 0.91
CA GLY A 123 -15.28 12.22 -0.08
C GLY A 123 -16.32 11.22 0.44
N LEU A 124 -17.16 11.62 1.40
CA LEU A 124 -18.20 10.81 2.04
C LEU A 124 -19.58 11.47 1.86
N ASN A 125 -20.15 11.35 0.66
CA ASN A 125 -21.45 11.99 0.34
C ASN A 125 -22.58 10.97 0.08
N TYR A 126 -22.37 9.70 0.42
CA TYR A 126 -23.31 8.61 0.16
C TYR A 126 -23.93 8.02 1.44
N GLY A 127 -23.94 8.80 2.53
CA GLY A 127 -24.65 8.44 3.77
C GLY A 127 -23.95 7.43 4.66
N LEU A 128 -22.64 7.21 4.48
CA LEU A 128 -21.80 6.40 5.35
C LEU A 128 -20.65 7.24 5.89
N ASP A 129 -20.15 6.87 7.07
CA ASP A 129 -19.01 7.52 7.73
C ASP A 129 -17.66 6.81 7.42
N ILE A 130 -17.68 5.81 6.56
CA ILE A 130 -16.53 5.01 6.14
C ILE A 130 -16.52 4.84 4.63
N HIS A 131 -15.33 4.68 4.05
CA HIS A 131 -15.19 4.48 2.61
C HIS A 131 -15.62 3.08 2.19
N ARG A 132 -16.65 3.01 1.31
CA ARG A 132 -17.13 1.79 0.67
C ARG A 132 -17.34 2.06 -0.82
N HIS A 133 -16.35 1.78 -1.63
CA HIS A 133 -16.33 2.15 -3.03
C HIS A 133 -16.83 1.07 -3.99
N GLY A 134 -17.18 -0.13 -3.53
CA GLY A 134 -17.60 -1.21 -4.41
C GLY A 134 -18.76 -0.87 -5.34
N GLU A 135 -19.78 -0.12 -4.85
CA GLU A 135 -20.88 0.37 -5.70
C GLU A 135 -20.40 1.48 -6.65
N LEU A 136 -19.64 2.45 -6.14
CA LEU A 136 -19.07 3.53 -6.94
C LEU A 136 -18.21 2.97 -8.09
N ASP A 137 -17.28 2.07 -7.78
CA ASP A 137 -16.37 1.46 -8.77
C ASP A 137 -17.16 0.73 -9.87
N ALA A 138 -18.17 -0.06 -9.48
CA ALA A 138 -19.03 -0.78 -10.43
C ALA A 138 -19.82 0.18 -11.33
N VAL A 139 -20.39 1.27 -10.79
CA VAL A 139 -21.13 2.27 -11.55
C VAL A 139 -20.22 3.03 -12.51
N LEU A 140 -19.03 3.46 -12.05
CA LEU A 140 -18.07 4.18 -12.88
C LEU A 140 -17.55 3.30 -14.03
N GLU A 141 -17.24 2.04 -13.76
CA GLU A 141 -16.81 1.08 -14.78
C GLU A 141 -17.92 0.82 -15.82
N ALA A 142 -19.15 0.55 -15.37
CA ALA A 142 -20.29 0.35 -16.27
C ALA A 142 -20.55 1.58 -17.16
N TYR A 143 -20.41 2.79 -16.58
CA TYR A 143 -20.57 4.04 -17.30
C TYR A 143 -19.56 4.20 -18.44
N VAL A 144 -18.26 4.07 -18.15
CA VAL A 144 -17.23 4.23 -19.20
C VAL A 144 -17.29 3.12 -20.26
N LYS A 145 -17.66 1.88 -19.88
CA LYS A 145 -17.93 0.78 -20.81
C LYS A 145 -19.09 1.13 -21.77
N ALA A 146 -20.18 1.71 -21.27
CA ALA A 146 -21.28 2.18 -22.10
C ALA A 146 -20.85 3.30 -23.06
N VAL A 147 -20.01 4.23 -22.61
CA VAL A 147 -19.47 5.32 -23.42
C VAL A 147 -18.69 4.78 -24.63
N ILE A 148 -17.73 3.86 -24.41
CA ILE A 148 -16.87 3.35 -25.50
C ILE A 148 -17.57 2.39 -26.45
N THR A 149 -18.68 1.77 -26.02
CA THR A 149 -19.42 0.79 -26.84
C THR A 149 -20.60 1.41 -27.60
N ASN A 150 -20.81 2.75 -27.50
CA ASN A 150 -21.93 3.39 -28.20
C ASN A 150 -21.79 3.25 -29.73
N LYS A 151 -22.95 3.12 -30.42
CA LYS A 151 -23.02 2.86 -31.86
C LYS A 151 -22.83 4.11 -32.72
N ASN A 152 -22.88 5.29 -32.13
CA ASN A 152 -22.86 6.58 -32.87
C ASN A 152 -21.47 6.95 -33.40
N ARG A 153 -20.42 6.21 -33.04
CA ARG A 153 -19.01 6.42 -33.46
C ARG A 153 -18.44 7.82 -33.20
N LYS A 154 -19.19 8.66 -32.50
CA LYS A 154 -18.77 10.01 -32.11
C LYS A 154 -19.25 10.30 -30.71
N LEU A 155 -18.31 10.60 -29.81
CA LEU A 155 -18.60 11.00 -28.44
C LEU A 155 -18.93 12.48 -28.38
N THR A 156 -19.84 12.84 -27.50
CA THR A 156 -20.11 14.22 -27.10
C THR A 156 -19.32 14.55 -25.80
N PRO A 157 -19.07 15.80 -25.45
CA PRO A 157 -18.41 16.14 -24.19
C PRO A 157 -19.23 15.75 -22.94
N SER A 158 -20.53 15.58 -23.10
CA SER A 158 -21.48 15.30 -21.99
C SER A 158 -21.19 13.99 -21.24
N TRP A 159 -20.47 13.04 -21.85
CA TRP A 159 -20.09 11.82 -21.13
C TRP A 159 -19.19 12.14 -19.93
N LYS A 160 -18.26 13.10 -20.07
CA LYS A 160 -17.39 13.50 -18.98
C LYS A 160 -18.14 14.24 -17.88
N GLU A 161 -19.07 15.13 -18.25
CA GLU A 161 -19.96 15.82 -17.31
C GLU A 161 -20.83 14.83 -16.52
N GLY A 162 -21.40 13.83 -17.21
CA GLY A 162 -22.15 12.76 -16.56
C GLY A 162 -21.30 11.91 -15.60
N TYR A 163 -20.07 11.61 -15.99
CA TYR A 163 -19.10 10.88 -15.13
C TYR A 163 -18.79 11.68 -13.86
N ILE A 164 -18.51 12.98 -14.00
CA ILE A 164 -18.25 13.89 -12.88
C ILE A 164 -19.48 14.00 -11.97
N ALA A 165 -20.68 14.04 -12.53
CA ALA A 165 -21.92 14.07 -11.74
C ALA A 165 -22.12 12.81 -10.87
N ILE A 166 -21.66 11.64 -11.34
CA ILE A 166 -21.63 10.42 -10.51
C ILE A 166 -20.63 10.60 -9.36
N LEU A 167 -19.43 11.08 -9.63
CA LEU A 167 -18.45 11.36 -8.57
C LEU A 167 -18.97 12.38 -7.56
N ASP A 168 -19.67 13.42 -8.02
CA ASP A 168 -20.32 14.42 -7.14
C ASP A 168 -21.36 13.80 -6.21
N ALA A 169 -22.12 12.82 -6.73
CA ALA A 169 -23.15 12.15 -5.95
C ALA A 169 -22.55 11.29 -4.81
N TYR A 170 -21.43 10.61 -5.08
CA TYR A 170 -20.79 9.70 -4.11
C TYR A 170 -19.77 10.40 -3.23
N LEU A 171 -18.85 11.16 -3.83
CA LEU A 171 -17.72 11.77 -3.11
C LEU A 171 -17.99 13.23 -2.69
N GLY A 172 -19.04 13.85 -3.21
CA GLY A 172 -19.32 15.27 -3.04
C GLY A 172 -18.61 16.13 -4.10
N LYS A 173 -19.09 17.36 -4.25
CA LYS A 173 -18.43 18.36 -5.08
C LYS A 173 -17.13 18.82 -4.44
N GLU A 174 -16.08 18.91 -5.24
CA GLU A 174 -14.84 19.50 -4.77
C GLU A 174 -15.00 21.01 -4.50
N PRO A 175 -14.35 21.53 -3.45
CA PRO A 175 -14.39 22.96 -3.17
C PRO A 175 -13.51 23.74 -4.17
N GLU A 176 -14.06 24.80 -4.76
CA GLU A 176 -13.25 25.78 -5.52
C GLU A 176 -12.37 26.60 -4.59
N THR A 177 -12.92 27.01 -3.43
CA THR A 177 -12.25 27.66 -2.33
C THR A 177 -12.70 27.07 -0.99
N PHE A 178 -11.86 27.15 0.03
CA PHE A 178 -12.15 26.70 1.37
C PHE A 178 -11.36 27.51 2.41
N THR A 179 -11.84 27.54 3.64
CA THR A 179 -11.14 28.18 4.75
C THR A 179 -10.41 27.12 5.59
N TYR A 180 -9.11 27.31 5.78
CA TYR A 180 -8.29 26.48 6.65
C TYR A 180 -7.50 27.36 7.60
N GLN A 181 -7.61 27.12 8.92
CA GLN A 181 -6.97 27.90 9.96
C GLN A 181 -7.22 29.43 9.83
N GLY A 182 -8.46 29.81 9.45
CA GLY A 182 -8.89 31.20 9.33
C GLY A 182 -8.42 31.93 8.06
N LYS A 183 -7.81 31.24 7.11
CA LYS A 183 -7.39 31.80 5.82
C LYS A 183 -8.07 31.06 4.67
N GLU A 184 -8.50 31.83 3.65
CA GLU A 184 -9.07 31.28 2.43
C GLU A 184 -8.00 30.77 1.47
N TYR A 185 -8.27 29.62 0.85
CA TYR A 185 -7.39 28.95 -0.11
C TYR A 185 -8.19 28.38 -1.28
N THR A 186 -7.53 28.27 -2.43
CA THR A 186 -7.85 27.29 -3.45
C THR A 186 -6.97 26.04 -3.24
N PRO A 187 -7.28 24.88 -3.85
CA PRO A 187 -6.41 23.70 -3.77
C PRO A 187 -4.94 23.98 -4.13
N LYS A 188 -4.72 24.83 -5.14
CA LYS A 188 -3.37 25.22 -5.57
C LYS A 188 -2.65 26.09 -4.54
N THR A 189 -3.30 27.15 -4.07
CA THR A 189 -2.69 28.06 -3.09
C THR A 189 -2.46 27.40 -1.74
N PHE A 190 -3.29 26.40 -1.39
CA PHE A 190 -3.03 25.57 -0.20
C PHE A 190 -1.79 24.71 -0.39
N PHE A 191 -1.67 24.00 -1.53
CA PHE A 191 -0.47 23.23 -1.84
C PHE A 191 0.79 24.10 -1.80
N ASP A 192 0.77 25.29 -2.43
CA ASP A 192 1.89 26.22 -2.42
C ASP A 192 2.27 26.63 -0.99
N SER A 193 1.31 26.79 -0.09
CA SER A 193 1.55 27.16 1.31
C SER A 193 2.23 26.04 2.11
N LEU A 194 2.09 24.79 1.69
CA LEU A 194 2.77 23.64 2.31
C LEU A 194 4.28 23.69 2.03
N GLY A 195 4.72 24.30 0.91
CA GLY A 195 6.12 24.43 0.53
C GLY A 195 6.81 23.11 0.24
N LEU A 196 6.06 22.12 -0.23
CA LEU A 196 6.59 20.87 -0.78
C LEU A 196 7.00 21.11 -2.24
N ASN A 197 8.13 20.54 -2.65
CA ASN A 197 8.52 20.48 -4.05
C ASN A 197 8.38 19.03 -4.54
N LEU A 198 7.39 18.76 -5.38
CA LEU A 198 7.11 17.41 -5.86
C LEU A 198 8.19 16.87 -6.80
N ASP A 199 9.02 17.74 -7.40
CA ASP A 199 10.17 17.33 -8.22
C ASP A 199 11.34 16.78 -7.36
N ASP A 200 11.22 16.84 -6.04
CA ASP A 200 12.18 16.22 -5.13
C ASP A 200 11.92 14.72 -4.91
N TYR A 201 10.80 14.20 -5.39
CA TYR A 201 10.43 12.78 -5.18
C TYR A 201 10.61 11.99 -6.47
N VAL A 202 11.21 10.82 -6.34
CA VAL A 202 11.51 9.92 -7.45
C VAL A 202 11.06 8.51 -7.13
N SER A 203 10.52 7.83 -8.14
CA SER A 203 10.14 6.42 -8.04
C SER A 203 11.30 5.51 -8.45
N ILE A 204 11.50 4.43 -7.68
CA ILE A 204 12.55 3.44 -7.84
C ILE A 204 11.94 2.05 -7.98
N THR A 205 12.48 1.23 -8.86
CA THR A 205 12.14 -0.18 -9.04
C THR A 205 13.40 -1.01 -9.31
N SER A 206 13.27 -2.35 -9.43
CA SER A 206 14.40 -3.24 -9.68
C SER A 206 13.97 -4.49 -10.43
N PHE A 207 14.08 -4.46 -11.77
CA PHE A 207 13.75 -5.59 -12.64
C PHE A 207 14.74 -5.72 -13.80
N THR A 208 15.01 -6.96 -14.25
CA THR A 208 16.06 -7.25 -15.27
C THR A 208 15.59 -7.15 -16.71
N HIS A 209 14.28 -7.11 -16.96
CA HIS A 209 13.71 -7.03 -18.32
C HIS A 209 13.84 -5.63 -18.95
N HIS A 210 14.29 -4.62 -18.18
CA HIS A 210 14.69 -3.30 -18.66
C HIS A 210 16.11 -2.95 -18.20
N PRO A 211 16.84 -2.09 -18.92
CA PRO A 211 18.17 -1.64 -18.52
C PRO A 211 18.17 -0.97 -17.14
N PHE A 212 19.19 -1.25 -16.32
CA PHE A 212 19.42 -0.52 -15.09
C PHE A 212 19.88 0.92 -15.35
N ASP A 213 19.70 1.78 -14.33
CA ASP A 213 20.01 3.20 -14.34
C ASP A 213 19.21 4.02 -15.39
N GLN A 214 18.10 3.47 -15.86
CA GLN A 214 17.18 4.08 -16.80
C GLN A 214 15.75 4.08 -16.24
N PRO A 215 14.94 5.10 -16.51
CA PRO A 215 13.53 5.06 -16.15
C PRO A 215 12.72 4.25 -17.16
N PHE A 216 11.74 3.51 -16.67
CA PHE A 216 10.72 2.84 -17.49
C PHE A 216 9.38 2.81 -16.75
N ALA A 217 8.30 2.59 -17.48
CA ALA A 217 6.97 2.37 -16.89
C ALA A 217 6.85 0.91 -16.48
N VAL A 218 6.78 0.65 -15.16
CA VAL A 218 6.60 -0.71 -14.66
C VAL A 218 5.26 -1.26 -15.16
N GLU A 219 5.30 -2.45 -15.78
CA GLU A 219 4.15 -3.09 -16.43
C GLU A 219 3.26 -3.79 -15.40
N VAL A 220 2.56 -3.00 -14.62
CA VAL A 220 1.53 -3.46 -13.68
C VAL A 220 0.20 -2.76 -13.95
N PRO A 221 -0.94 -3.43 -13.69
CA PRO A 221 -2.26 -2.87 -14.01
C PRO A 221 -2.53 -1.48 -13.41
N ASP A 222 -2.06 -1.24 -12.20
CA ASP A 222 -2.31 0.01 -11.47
C ASP A 222 -1.41 1.17 -11.90
N ASN A 223 -0.35 0.91 -12.68
CA ASN A 223 0.40 1.96 -13.38
C ASN A 223 -0.31 2.43 -14.67
N TRP A 224 -1.62 2.67 -14.56
CA TRP A 224 -2.49 3.08 -15.67
C TRP A 224 -2.03 4.39 -16.35
N ALA A 225 -1.38 5.28 -15.61
CA ALA A 225 -0.86 6.55 -16.11
C ALA A 225 0.48 6.41 -16.87
N TRP A 226 1.15 5.23 -16.75
CA TRP A 226 2.48 4.92 -17.27
C TRP A 226 3.57 5.80 -16.64
N GLY A 227 3.46 6.03 -15.34
CA GLY A 227 4.48 6.68 -14.54
C GLY A 227 5.81 5.95 -14.62
N LEU A 228 6.91 6.71 -14.63
CA LEU A 228 8.26 6.18 -14.82
C LEU A 228 8.97 5.96 -13.49
N SER A 229 9.56 4.79 -13.30
CA SER A 229 10.41 4.46 -12.16
C SER A 229 11.85 4.23 -12.62
N TYR A 230 12.84 4.76 -11.91
CA TYR A 230 14.24 4.44 -12.16
C TYR A 230 14.53 2.99 -11.78
N ASN A 231 15.01 2.23 -12.75
CA ASN A 231 15.37 0.83 -12.58
C ASN A 231 16.76 0.67 -11.98
N MET A 232 16.89 0.04 -10.84
CA MET A 232 18.14 -0.10 -10.12
C MET A 232 18.53 -1.58 -9.95
N PRO A 233 19.82 -1.92 -9.93
CA PRO A 233 20.26 -3.23 -9.42
C PRO A 233 19.74 -3.43 -7.98
N LEU A 234 19.41 -4.67 -7.60
CA LEU A 234 18.80 -4.99 -6.31
C LEU A 234 19.62 -4.50 -5.12
N GLU A 235 20.95 -4.52 -5.22
CA GLU A 235 21.84 -4.00 -4.19
C GLU A 235 21.65 -2.48 -3.99
N ASP A 236 21.62 -1.70 -5.06
CA ASP A 236 21.38 -0.25 -5.00
C ASP A 236 19.96 0.08 -4.59
N PHE A 237 18.98 -0.71 -5.04
CA PHE A 237 17.58 -0.63 -4.61
C PHE A 237 17.47 -0.74 -3.07
N SER A 238 18.07 -1.77 -2.47
CA SER A 238 18.11 -1.95 -1.02
C SER A 238 18.89 -0.83 -0.32
N ARG A 239 20.02 -0.41 -0.90
CA ARG A 239 20.88 0.65 -0.35
C ARG A 239 20.17 2.01 -0.29
N ILE A 240 19.34 2.33 -1.29
CA ILE A 240 18.51 3.56 -1.30
C ILE A 240 17.51 3.50 -0.16
N MET A 241 16.79 2.40 0.02
CA MET A 241 15.79 2.26 1.10
C MET A 241 16.42 2.45 2.47
N LYS A 242 17.52 1.74 2.74
CA LYS A 242 18.25 1.85 4.01
C LYS A 242 18.73 3.29 4.25
N ASN A 243 19.38 3.90 3.26
CA ASN A 243 19.90 5.26 3.36
C ASN A 243 18.78 6.29 3.58
N SER A 244 17.59 6.06 3.03
CA SER A 244 16.42 6.93 3.23
C SER A 244 16.04 6.97 4.71
N ILE A 245 15.81 5.82 5.33
CA ILE A 245 15.47 5.76 6.76
C ILE A 245 16.61 6.30 7.62
N ASP A 246 17.87 5.93 7.34
CA ASP A 246 19.04 6.40 8.08
C ASP A 246 19.16 7.94 8.04
N LYS A 247 18.77 8.58 6.95
CA LYS A 247 18.75 10.05 6.80
C LYS A 247 17.48 10.74 7.31
N GLY A 248 16.49 9.99 7.78
CA GLY A 248 15.25 10.54 8.33
C GLY A 248 14.14 10.76 7.30
N TYR A 249 14.19 10.10 6.15
CA TYR A 249 13.16 10.13 5.12
C TYR A 249 12.33 8.84 5.16
N THR A 250 11.01 8.97 5.20
CA THR A 250 10.09 7.85 5.01
C THR A 250 10.05 7.41 3.55
N ILE A 251 9.43 6.28 3.26
CA ILE A 251 9.34 5.72 1.92
C ILE A 251 7.89 5.43 1.59
N PHE A 252 7.39 5.91 0.45
CA PHE A 252 6.09 5.52 -0.08
C PHE A 252 6.26 4.22 -0.87
N TRP A 253 5.65 3.14 -0.43
CA TRP A 253 5.98 1.77 -0.81
C TRP A 253 4.80 1.04 -1.43
N ALA A 254 4.95 0.55 -2.66
CA ALA A 254 4.02 -0.33 -3.36
C ALA A 254 4.54 -1.77 -3.30
N SER A 255 3.73 -2.69 -2.83
CA SER A 255 4.10 -4.08 -2.56
C SER A 255 2.95 -5.05 -2.78
N ASP A 256 3.31 -6.28 -3.08
CA ASP A 256 2.42 -7.42 -2.96
C ASP A 256 2.24 -7.79 -1.48
N VAL A 257 1.01 -7.95 -1.05
CA VAL A 257 0.61 -8.39 0.29
C VAL A 257 -0.24 -9.67 0.25
N SER A 258 -0.51 -10.20 -0.94
CA SER A 258 -1.24 -11.46 -1.14
C SER A 258 -0.35 -12.70 -0.90
N GLU A 259 0.56 -12.59 0.05
CA GLU A 259 1.56 -13.58 0.42
C GLU A 259 1.14 -14.33 1.69
N ARG A 260 1.39 -15.64 1.72
CA ARG A 260 1.06 -16.49 2.89
C ARG A 260 1.81 -16.08 4.16
N GLY A 261 2.99 -15.48 4.02
CA GLY A 261 3.78 -14.93 5.11
C GLY A 261 3.42 -13.50 5.52
N PHE A 262 2.40 -12.89 4.91
CA PHE A 262 1.87 -11.59 5.32
C PHE A 262 0.83 -11.79 6.41
N LEU A 263 1.25 -11.68 7.67
CA LEU A 263 0.46 -11.93 8.87
C LEU A 263 0.16 -10.62 9.60
N TYR A 264 -0.67 -9.78 8.96
CA TYR A 264 -0.96 -8.42 9.43
C TYR A 264 -1.53 -8.36 10.85
N ASP A 265 -2.47 -9.26 11.18
CA ASP A 265 -3.08 -9.30 12.52
C ASP A 265 -2.04 -9.65 13.62
N GLU A 266 -1.02 -10.44 13.27
CA GLU A 266 0.10 -10.79 14.13
C GLU A 266 1.22 -9.74 14.07
N GLY A 267 1.12 -8.77 13.16
CA GLY A 267 1.97 -7.60 13.03
C GLY A 267 3.30 -7.83 12.32
N TYR A 268 3.41 -8.85 11.46
CA TYR A 268 4.65 -9.06 10.68
C TYR A 268 4.40 -9.63 9.29
N ALA A 269 5.43 -9.49 8.43
CA ALA A 269 5.47 -10.07 7.10
C ALA A 269 6.85 -10.67 6.82
N ILE A 270 6.89 -11.92 6.35
CA ILE A 270 8.08 -12.71 6.04
C ILE A 270 7.90 -13.47 4.72
N VAL A 271 8.98 -13.95 4.12
CA VAL A 271 8.95 -14.86 2.97
C VAL A 271 9.55 -16.20 3.37
N PRO A 272 8.73 -17.16 3.85
CA PRO A 272 9.22 -18.48 4.22
C PRO A 272 9.92 -19.20 3.07
N ASP A 273 11.04 -19.89 3.35
CA ASP A 273 11.74 -20.74 2.38
C ASP A 273 10.96 -22.05 2.20
N ASP A 274 9.90 -22.01 1.39
CA ASP A 274 9.02 -23.15 1.12
C ASP A 274 9.66 -24.16 0.15
N LYS A 275 10.76 -24.80 0.56
CA LYS A 275 11.34 -25.94 -0.17
C LYS A 275 10.47 -27.21 -0.15
N VAL A 276 9.22 -27.12 0.34
CA VAL A 276 8.31 -28.28 0.36
C VAL A 276 7.97 -28.77 -1.06
N LYS A 277 8.03 -27.92 -2.08
CA LYS A 277 7.84 -28.33 -3.48
C LYS A 277 9.05 -29.07 -4.08
N ASP A 278 10.26 -28.84 -3.54
CA ASP A 278 11.52 -29.41 -4.03
C ASP A 278 12.05 -30.56 -3.16
N MET A 279 11.19 -31.14 -2.32
CA MET A 279 11.57 -32.33 -1.54
C MET A 279 11.93 -33.47 -2.50
N SER A 280 13.10 -34.05 -2.30
CA SER A 280 13.50 -35.32 -2.92
C SER A 280 12.48 -36.43 -2.54
N ASP A 281 12.37 -37.47 -3.34
CA ASP A 281 11.43 -38.57 -3.08
C ASP A 281 11.68 -39.22 -1.71
N SER A 282 12.91 -39.21 -1.21
CA SER A 282 13.27 -39.69 0.13
C SER A 282 12.75 -38.77 1.24
N GLU A 283 12.77 -37.46 1.03
CA GLU A 283 12.21 -36.46 1.97
C GLU A 283 10.68 -36.51 1.98
N LYS A 284 10.04 -36.65 0.81
CA LYS A 284 8.59 -36.86 0.70
C LYS A 284 8.15 -38.13 1.43
N ALA A 285 8.92 -39.22 1.28
CA ALA A 285 8.65 -40.50 1.95
C ALA A 285 8.85 -40.40 3.48
N ARG A 286 9.81 -39.60 3.95
CA ARG A 286 9.98 -39.29 5.37
C ARG A 286 8.83 -38.44 5.88
N TRP A 287 8.47 -37.36 5.17
CA TRP A 287 7.40 -36.45 5.51
C TRP A 287 6.04 -37.14 5.67
N THR A 288 5.76 -38.12 4.79
CA THR A 288 4.51 -38.89 4.84
C THR A 288 4.42 -39.79 6.08
N LYS A 289 5.54 -40.11 6.72
CA LYS A 289 5.61 -40.96 7.93
C LYS A 289 5.54 -40.17 9.24
N LEU A 290 5.66 -38.84 9.19
CA LEU A 290 5.57 -37.97 10.36
C LEU A 290 4.12 -37.86 10.84
N SER A 291 3.93 -37.79 12.15
CA SER A 291 2.65 -37.40 12.75
C SER A 291 2.27 -35.97 12.38
N GLU A 292 0.99 -35.60 12.47
CA GLU A 292 0.55 -34.24 12.20
C GLU A 292 1.19 -33.22 13.16
N GLU A 293 1.50 -33.59 14.40
CA GLU A 293 2.21 -32.72 15.35
C GLU A 293 3.67 -32.51 14.95
N GLU A 294 4.36 -33.54 14.47
CA GLU A 294 5.74 -33.45 13.97
C GLU A 294 5.80 -32.66 12.68
N LYS A 295 4.83 -32.84 11.78
CA LYS A 295 4.69 -32.03 10.55
C LYS A 295 4.48 -30.57 10.87
N GLN A 296 3.61 -30.26 11.83
CA GLN A 296 3.39 -28.87 12.27
C GLN A 296 4.63 -28.27 12.92
N LYS A 297 5.36 -29.04 13.74
CA LYS A 297 6.61 -28.59 14.36
C LYS A 297 7.70 -28.36 13.33
N GLU A 298 7.91 -29.30 12.41
CA GLU A 298 8.92 -29.19 11.35
C GLU A 298 8.56 -28.08 10.33
N SER A 299 7.25 -27.91 10.04
CA SER A 299 6.76 -26.78 9.24
C SER A 299 7.00 -25.44 9.93
N LYS A 300 6.76 -25.33 11.25
CA LYS A 300 7.06 -24.11 12.01
C LYS A 300 8.56 -23.82 12.11
N GLU A 301 9.41 -24.84 12.23
CA GLU A 301 10.88 -24.65 12.24
C GLU A 301 11.40 -24.25 10.86
N LYS A 302 10.85 -24.81 9.78
CA LYS A 302 11.18 -24.44 8.39
C LYS A 302 10.63 -23.07 7.99
N SER A 303 9.47 -22.67 8.52
CA SER A 303 8.88 -21.35 8.28
C SER A 303 9.69 -20.20 8.88
N LYS A 304 10.65 -20.48 9.77
CA LYS A 304 11.55 -19.47 10.35
C LYS A 304 12.72 -19.09 9.45
N LYS A 305 13.04 -19.90 8.45
CA LYS A 305 14.08 -19.58 7.47
C LYS A 305 13.45 -18.89 6.28
N GLU A 306 13.86 -17.68 6.03
CA GLU A 306 13.38 -16.93 4.86
C GLU A 306 14.20 -17.26 3.60
N LYS A 307 13.52 -17.10 2.45
CA LYS A 307 14.09 -17.27 1.11
C LYS A 307 15.24 -16.27 0.91
N LEU A 308 16.33 -16.71 0.32
CA LEU A 308 17.40 -15.82 -0.14
C LEU A 308 16.93 -15.12 -1.42
N ILE A 309 16.80 -13.81 -1.37
CA ILE A 309 16.33 -13.02 -2.50
C ILE A 309 17.52 -12.50 -3.30
N THR A 310 17.64 -13.00 -4.53
CA THR A 310 18.57 -12.49 -5.56
C THR A 310 17.80 -11.67 -6.60
N GLN A 311 18.52 -11.01 -7.49
CA GLN A 311 17.92 -10.26 -8.60
C GLN A 311 17.08 -11.18 -9.50
N GLU A 312 17.56 -12.41 -9.76
CA GLU A 312 16.89 -13.41 -10.59
C GLU A 312 15.62 -13.92 -9.91
N VAL A 313 15.69 -14.28 -8.63
CA VAL A 313 14.53 -14.74 -7.83
C VAL A 313 13.44 -13.69 -7.79
N ARG A 314 13.82 -12.41 -7.66
CA ARG A 314 12.88 -11.29 -7.69
C ARG A 314 12.24 -11.14 -9.08
N GLN A 315 13.02 -11.23 -10.17
CA GLN A 315 12.51 -11.13 -11.53
C GLN A 315 11.56 -12.29 -11.85
N GLU A 316 11.95 -13.51 -11.51
CA GLU A 316 11.12 -14.70 -11.74
C GLU A 316 9.75 -14.59 -11.04
N ALA A 317 9.74 -14.06 -9.80
CA ALA A 317 8.49 -13.87 -9.07
C ALA A 317 7.56 -12.83 -9.72
N PHE A 318 8.12 -11.79 -10.31
CA PHE A 318 7.34 -10.80 -11.07
C PHE A 318 6.79 -11.40 -12.37
N ASP A 319 7.61 -12.14 -13.10
CA ASP A 319 7.25 -12.73 -14.39
C ASP A 319 6.21 -13.85 -14.28
N ASN A 320 6.19 -14.58 -13.15
CA ASN A 320 5.31 -15.73 -12.92
C ASN A 320 4.10 -15.43 -12.02
N TYR A 321 3.86 -14.15 -11.67
CA TYR A 321 2.77 -13.69 -10.80
C TYR A 321 2.86 -14.15 -9.32
N GLU A 322 4.04 -14.57 -8.84
CA GLU A 322 4.29 -14.73 -7.40
C GLU A 322 4.43 -13.39 -6.68
N THR A 323 4.71 -12.31 -7.43
CA THR A 323 4.72 -10.93 -6.93
C THR A 323 3.86 -10.07 -7.85
N THR A 324 2.78 -9.53 -7.31
CA THR A 324 1.80 -8.69 -8.00
C THR A 324 1.69 -7.31 -7.35
N ASP A 325 0.98 -6.38 -8.00
CA ASP A 325 0.77 -5.02 -7.49
C ASP A 325 -0.55 -4.97 -6.72
N ASP A 326 -0.49 -5.01 -5.38
CA ASP A 326 -1.66 -5.17 -4.54
C ASP A 326 -1.93 -3.97 -3.63
N HIS A 327 -0.88 -3.36 -3.04
CA HIS A 327 -1.09 -2.47 -1.91
C HIS A 327 -0.04 -1.37 -1.76
N GLY A 328 -0.51 -0.14 -1.46
CA GLY A 328 0.33 1.01 -1.13
C GLY A 328 0.44 1.22 0.38
N MET A 329 1.65 1.42 0.90
CA MET A 329 1.96 1.58 2.32
C MET A 329 3.09 2.60 2.53
N GLN A 330 3.45 2.86 3.78
CA GLN A 330 4.56 3.75 4.12
C GLN A 330 5.58 3.06 5.03
N ILE A 331 6.84 2.94 4.60
CA ILE A 331 7.94 2.51 5.47
C ILE A 331 8.39 3.71 6.31
N VAL A 332 8.39 3.53 7.63
CA VAL A 332 8.60 4.62 8.60
C VAL A 332 9.76 4.36 9.55
N GLY A 333 10.40 3.20 9.46
CA GLY A 333 11.50 2.87 10.35
C GLY A 333 12.17 1.55 10.03
N THR A 334 13.13 1.20 10.88
CA THR A 334 13.82 -0.10 10.88
C THR A 334 13.78 -0.71 12.26
N ALA A 335 13.77 -2.03 12.33
CA ALA A 335 13.75 -2.82 13.56
C ALA A 335 14.59 -4.07 13.42
N VAL A 336 14.81 -4.76 14.52
CA VAL A 336 15.38 -6.11 14.57
C VAL A 336 14.48 -7.01 15.40
N ASP A 337 14.44 -8.30 15.04
CA ASP A 337 13.80 -9.31 15.87
C ASP A 337 14.71 -9.78 17.01
N GLN A 338 14.25 -10.72 17.83
CA GLN A 338 15.02 -11.31 18.94
C GLN A 338 16.28 -12.08 18.50
N ASN A 339 16.41 -12.40 17.21
CA ASN A 339 17.56 -13.10 16.63
C ASN A 339 18.53 -12.15 15.90
N GLY A 340 18.19 -10.86 15.83
CA GLY A 340 18.96 -9.84 15.11
C GLY A 340 18.67 -9.76 13.62
N ASN A 341 17.63 -10.43 13.12
CA ASN A 341 17.17 -10.28 11.75
C ASN A 341 16.59 -8.89 11.54
N LYS A 342 16.79 -8.32 10.35
CA LYS A 342 16.40 -6.94 10.02
C LYS A 342 14.99 -6.87 9.47
N TYR A 343 14.25 -5.86 9.92
CA TYR A 343 12.90 -5.55 9.49
C TYR A 343 12.75 -4.06 9.18
N TYR A 344 11.80 -3.74 8.33
CA TYR A 344 11.26 -2.40 8.16
C TYR A 344 9.95 -2.28 8.94
N LYS A 345 9.78 -1.18 9.66
CA LYS A 345 8.50 -0.83 10.27
C LYS A 345 7.64 -0.11 9.26
N VAL A 346 6.44 -0.61 9.05
CA VAL A 346 5.50 -0.17 8.01
C VAL A 346 4.24 0.37 8.66
N LYS A 347 3.81 1.55 8.22
CA LYS A 347 2.50 2.14 8.51
C LYS A 347 1.53 1.71 7.43
N ASN A 348 0.43 1.07 7.82
CA ASN A 348 -0.66 0.66 6.95
C ASN A 348 -1.85 1.63 7.03
N SER A 349 -2.87 1.42 6.21
CA SER A 349 -4.11 2.20 6.15
C SER A 349 -5.37 1.36 6.41
N TRP A 350 -5.27 0.37 7.32
CA TRP A 350 -6.38 -0.54 7.68
C TRP A 350 -6.90 -0.35 9.12
N GLY A 351 -6.70 0.86 9.68
CA GLY A 351 -7.04 1.12 11.08
C GLY A 351 -5.99 0.58 12.06
N THR A 352 -6.36 0.52 13.33
CA THR A 352 -5.42 0.27 14.46
C THR A 352 -5.71 -1.04 15.20
N ASP A 353 -6.52 -1.93 14.64
CA ASP A 353 -7.02 -3.12 15.37
C ASP A 353 -6.02 -4.31 15.38
N ASN A 354 -4.85 -4.19 14.72
CA ASN A 354 -3.82 -5.22 14.75
C ASN A 354 -2.89 -5.11 15.97
N GLU A 355 -1.95 -6.05 16.10
CA GLU A 355 -1.00 -6.18 17.22
C GLU A 355 -0.18 -4.91 17.52
N TYR A 356 0.07 -4.04 16.52
CA TYR A 356 0.94 -2.85 16.62
C TYR A 356 0.23 -1.56 16.18
N ASP A 357 -1.05 -1.38 16.51
CA ASP A 357 -1.80 -0.13 16.30
C ASP A 357 -1.76 0.38 14.84
N GLY A 358 -1.93 -0.55 13.87
CA GLY A 358 -1.94 -0.25 12.44
C GLY A 358 -0.56 -0.26 11.78
N TYR A 359 0.49 -0.58 12.52
CA TYR A 359 1.83 -0.86 12.00
C TYR A 359 2.10 -2.36 11.92
N PHE A 360 3.10 -2.75 11.15
CA PHE A 360 3.65 -4.09 11.14
C PHE A 360 5.14 -4.06 10.76
N TYR A 361 5.81 -5.21 10.89
CA TYR A 361 7.22 -5.36 10.60
C TYR A 361 7.42 -6.29 9.40
N ALA A 362 7.91 -5.74 8.28
CA ALA A 362 8.26 -6.49 7.08
C ALA A 362 9.74 -6.85 7.10
N SER A 363 10.08 -8.13 6.97
CA SER A 363 11.47 -8.56 6.90
C SER A 363 12.20 -7.97 5.69
N GLU A 364 13.52 -7.82 5.76
CA GLU A 364 14.33 -7.38 4.62
C GLU A 364 14.12 -8.29 3.38
N PRO A 365 14.08 -9.64 3.50
CA PRO A 365 13.71 -10.52 2.40
C PRO A 365 12.32 -10.27 1.83
N PHE A 366 11.29 -10.04 2.66
CA PHE A 366 9.94 -9.72 2.20
C PHE A 366 9.94 -8.44 1.36
N VAL A 367 10.56 -7.38 1.86
CA VAL A 367 10.64 -6.10 1.16
C VAL A 367 11.39 -6.25 -0.16
N LEU A 368 12.52 -6.96 -0.20
CA LEU A 368 13.26 -7.20 -1.44
C LEU A 368 12.49 -8.03 -2.45
N TYR A 369 11.68 -8.97 -2.00
CA TYR A 369 10.92 -9.90 -2.85
C TYR A 369 9.64 -9.29 -3.39
N LYS A 370 8.86 -8.63 -2.53
CA LYS A 370 7.48 -8.22 -2.79
C LYS A 370 7.29 -6.76 -3.23
N THR A 371 8.34 -5.94 -3.22
CA THR A 371 8.23 -4.55 -3.67
C THR A 371 8.06 -4.46 -5.18
N ILE A 372 7.05 -3.75 -5.65
CA ILE A 372 6.89 -3.36 -7.05
C ILE A 372 7.73 -2.10 -7.33
N SER A 373 7.46 -1.04 -6.60
CA SER A 373 8.19 0.22 -6.65
C SER A 373 8.09 0.95 -5.33
N TYR A 374 8.90 1.98 -5.16
CA TYR A 374 8.76 2.91 -4.04
C TYR A 374 9.18 4.32 -4.43
N VAL A 375 8.59 5.32 -3.76
CA VAL A 375 8.96 6.72 -3.92
C VAL A 375 9.76 7.18 -2.71
N VAL A 376 10.84 7.92 -2.99
CA VAL A 376 11.70 8.55 -1.99
C VAL A 376 12.03 9.98 -2.37
N ASN A 377 12.41 10.79 -1.37
CA ASN A 377 13.02 12.08 -1.63
C ASN A 377 14.42 11.88 -2.26
N LYS A 378 14.72 12.56 -3.35
CA LYS A 378 16.02 12.44 -4.06
C LYS A 378 17.23 12.71 -3.16
N ASN A 379 17.09 13.55 -2.11
CA ASN A 379 18.14 13.83 -1.14
C ASN A 379 18.44 12.62 -0.23
N ALA A 380 17.54 11.64 -0.17
CA ALA A 380 17.73 10.39 0.53
C ALA A 380 18.60 9.41 -0.25
N ILE A 381 18.71 9.56 -1.56
CA ILE A 381 19.49 8.68 -2.44
C ILE A 381 21.01 8.89 -2.19
N PRO A 382 21.84 7.82 -2.15
CA PRO A 382 23.29 7.93 -2.07
C PRO A 382 23.86 8.77 -3.21
N LYS A 383 24.88 9.60 -2.93
CA LYS A 383 25.43 10.58 -3.89
C LYS A 383 25.99 9.98 -5.18
N ASP A 384 26.60 8.81 -5.11
CA ASP A 384 27.07 8.07 -6.28
C ASP A 384 25.92 7.66 -7.20
N ILE A 385 24.81 7.20 -6.63
CA ILE A 385 23.59 6.85 -7.39
C ILE A 385 22.93 8.11 -7.96
N GLN A 386 22.79 9.20 -7.17
CA GLN A 386 22.26 10.48 -7.69
C GLN A 386 23.03 10.94 -8.92
N LYS A 387 24.39 10.86 -8.88
CA LYS A 387 25.24 11.22 -10.01
C LYS A 387 25.01 10.31 -11.22
N ARG A 388 24.85 9.03 -11.01
CA ARG A 388 24.61 8.03 -12.07
C ARG A 388 23.26 8.26 -12.77
N LEU A 389 22.23 8.63 -12.00
CA LEU A 389 20.88 8.92 -12.48
C LEU A 389 20.71 10.37 -12.96
N ASN A 390 21.76 11.22 -12.92
CA ASN A 390 21.70 12.66 -13.22
C ASN A 390 20.62 13.41 -12.42
N LEU A 391 20.33 12.98 -11.19
CA LEU A 391 19.40 13.68 -10.31
C LEU A 391 20.04 14.96 -9.76
N LYS A 392 19.38 16.10 -10.00
CA LYS A 392 19.82 17.43 -9.55
C LYS A 392 19.06 17.87 -8.29
#